data_ef8b0d0902f43cd7a1c85c615fbb84d2
#
_entry.id   ef8b0d0902f43cd7a1c85c615fbb84d2
#
_cell.length_a   1.000
_cell.length_b   1.000
_cell.length_c   1.000
_cell.angle_alpha   90.00
_cell.angle_beta   90.00
_cell.angle_gamma   90.00
#
_symmetry.space_group_name_H-M   'P 1'
#
loop_
_entity.id
_entity.type
_entity.pdbx_description
1 polymer ?
#
loop_
_entity_poly.entity_id
_entity_poly.type
_entity_poly.pdbx_seq_one_letter_code
_entity_poly.pdbx_strand_id
1 'polypeptide(L)'
;DQSYRYFMNQNLFDHVNIDKERTFVPDGLEEDSDKACAQYNEIIRKTGGVDMQLLGIGGNGHIGFNEPGAAFEKETHCVDLTESTIKANARFFESMDEVPKQAYTMGIKNIMAAKKILLMATGTSKAEALYNSLYGPITPNVPASILQLHPDLTVVADEDALSLIREKGLL
;
A
#
# COMPACT_ATOMS: atom_id res chain seq x y z
N ASP A 1 -10.42 -6.46 -16.97
CA ASP A 1 -9.52 -7.57 -16.62
C ASP A 1 -8.21 -7.09 -15.98
N GLN A 2 -7.82 -5.82 -16.12
CA GLN A 2 -6.62 -5.25 -15.49
C GLN A 2 -6.92 -4.45 -14.20
N SER A 3 -8.14 -4.51 -13.67
CA SER A 3 -8.47 -3.84 -12.42
C SER A 3 -8.01 -4.62 -11.19
N TYR A 4 -7.75 -3.94 -10.08
CA TYR A 4 -7.50 -4.59 -8.79
C TYR A 4 -8.67 -5.47 -8.35
N ARG A 5 -9.90 -5.13 -8.72
CA ARG A 5 -11.07 -5.99 -8.45
C ARG A 5 -10.94 -7.34 -9.16
N TYR A 6 -10.58 -7.31 -10.46
CA TYR A 6 -10.34 -8.53 -11.22
C TYR A 6 -9.18 -9.33 -10.63
N PHE A 7 -8.05 -8.67 -10.34
CA PHE A 7 -6.90 -9.31 -9.71
C PHE A 7 -7.26 -10.01 -8.40
N MET A 8 -8.02 -9.35 -7.53
CA MET A 8 -8.44 -9.93 -6.25
C MET A 8 -9.40 -11.09 -6.42
N ASN A 9 -10.32 -11.03 -7.39
CA ASN A 9 -11.18 -12.15 -7.71
C ASN A 9 -10.35 -13.37 -8.14
N GLN A 10 -9.45 -13.19 -9.11
CA GLN A 10 -8.65 -14.27 -9.68
C GLN A 10 -7.64 -14.87 -8.68
N ASN A 11 -7.10 -14.09 -7.76
CA ASN A 11 -6.01 -14.55 -6.89
C ASN A 11 -6.46 -14.89 -5.46
N LEU A 12 -7.63 -14.43 -5.02
CA LEU A 12 -8.10 -14.65 -3.66
C LEU A 12 -9.59 -14.96 -3.57
N PHE A 13 -10.47 -14.06 -4.00
CA PHE A 13 -11.89 -14.15 -3.64
C PHE A 13 -12.60 -15.37 -4.26
N ASP A 14 -12.15 -15.85 -5.42
CA ASP A 14 -12.71 -17.04 -6.07
C ASP A 14 -12.19 -18.36 -5.46
N HIS A 15 -11.14 -18.30 -4.63
CA HIS A 15 -10.49 -19.47 -4.06
C HIS A 15 -10.81 -19.73 -2.58
N VAL A 16 -11.55 -18.81 -1.94
CA VAL A 16 -11.91 -18.91 -0.53
C VAL A 16 -13.42 -18.75 -0.36
N ASN A 17 -13.95 -19.16 0.79
CA ASN A 17 -15.37 -19.08 1.09
C ASN A 17 -15.84 -17.71 1.58
N ILE A 18 -15.19 -16.62 1.11
CA ILE A 18 -15.59 -15.26 1.45
C ILE A 18 -16.90 -14.88 0.75
N ASP A 19 -17.77 -14.20 1.46
CA ASP A 19 -18.94 -13.57 0.86
C ASP A 19 -18.48 -12.38 -0.01
N LYS A 20 -18.67 -12.49 -1.32
CA LYS A 20 -18.20 -11.48 -2.29
C LYS A 20 -18.89 -10.12 -2.13
N GLU A 21 -20.10 -10.08 -1.57
CA GLU A 21 -20.80 -8.83 -1.26
C GLU A 21 -20.11 -8.06 -0.11
N ARG A 22 -19.21 -8.72 0.62
CA ARG A 22 -18.41 -8.14 1.68
C ARG A 22 -16.96 -7.87 1.27
N THR A 23 -16.69 -7.86 -0.04
CA THR A 23 -15.38 -7.51 -0.59
C THR A 23 -15.43 -6.16 -1.28
N PHE A 24 -14.55 -5.24 -0.92
CA PHE A 24 -14.59 -3.86 -1.37
C PHE A 24 -13.24 -3.43 -1.94
N VAL A 25 -13.27 -2.69 -3.03
CA VAL A 25 -12.15 -1.92 -3.58
C VAL A 25 -12.66 -0.54 -3.97
N PRO A 26 -11.82 0.50 -4.02
CA PRO A 26 -12.25 1.79 -4.58
C PRO A 26 -12.79 1.62 -6.01
N ASP A 27 -13.83 2.39 -6.35
CA ASP A 27 -14.41 2.34 -7.69
C ASP A 27 -13.52 3.09 -8.68
N GLY A 28 -12.71 2.35 -9.44
CA GLY A 28 -11.84 2.90 -10.47
C GLY A 28 -12.54 3.39 -11.74
N LEU A 29 -13.88 3.23 -11.85
CA LEU A 29 -14.69 3.70 -12.96
C LEU A 29 -15.46 5.00 -12.64
N GLU A 30 -15.46 5.43 -11.38
CA GLU A 30 -16.04 6.72 -10.98
C GLU A 30 -15.13 7.85 -11.48
N GLU A 31 -15.68 8.75 -12.30
CA GLU A 31 -14.95 9.87 -12.90
C GLU A 31 -14.63 10.98 -11.86
N ASP A 32 -15.48 11.12 -10.85
CA ASP A 32 -15.27 12.02 -9.72
C ASP A 32 -14.42 11.32 -8.64
N SER A 33 -13.14 11.64 -8.63
CA SER A 33 -12.19 11.04 -7.69
C SER A 33 -12.50 11.32 -6.22
N ASP A 34 -13.01 12.50 -5.90
CA ASP A 34 -13.38 12.87 -4.54
C ASP A 34 -14.57 12.03 -4.06
N LYS A 35 -15.53 11.80 -4.95
CA LYS A 35 -16.69 10.96 -4.69
C LYS A 35 -16.27 9.49 -4.49
N ALA A 36 -15.42 8.94 -5.38
CA ALA A 36 -14.91 7.58 -5.24
C ALA A 36 -14.18 7.37 -3.90
N CYS A 37 -13.31 8.32 -3.55
CA CYS A 37 -12.57 8.29 -2.30
C CYS A 37 -13.47 8.41 -1.07
N ALA A 38 -14.44 9.33 -1.10
CA ALA A 38 -15.41 9.49 0.00
C ALA A 38 -16.26 8.23 0.19
N GLN A 39 -16.72 7.60 -0.89
CA GLN A 39 -17.47 6.34 -0.83
C GLN A 39 -16.66 5.22 -0.19
N TYR A 40 -15.38 5.08 -0.55
CA TYR A 40 -14.53 4.04 0.03
C TYR A 40 -14.21 4.30 1.50
N ASN A 41 -13.98 5.54 1.90
CA ASN A 41 -13.83 5.92 3.30
C ASN A 41 -15.10 5.62 4.11
N GLU A 42 -16.29 5.84 3.52
CA GLU A 42 -17.56 5.50 4.14
C GLU A 42 -17.73 3.98 4.32
N ILE A 43 -17.30 3.17 3.36
CA ILE A 43 -17.30 1.71 3.47
C ILE A 43 -16.42 1.28 4.65
N ILE A 44 -15.18 1.78 4.74
CA ILE A 44 -14.28 1.48 5.86
C ILE A 44 -14.94 1.81 7.20
N ARG A 45 -15.60 2.98 7.29
CA ARG A 45 -16.29 3.41 8.52
C ARG A 45 -17.49 2.52 8.87
N LYS A 46 -18.32 2.18 7.87
CA LYS A 46 -19.51 1.33 8.06
C LYS A 46 -19.19 -0.11 8.43
N THR A 47 -18.06 -0.63 7.97
CA THR A 47 -17.59 -1.97 8.33
C THR A 47 -16.91 -2.03 9.71
N GLY A 48 -16.79 -0.90 10.42
CA GLY A 48 -16.18 -0.84 11.75
C GLY A 48 -14.65 -0.68 11.73
N GLY A 49 -14.09 -0.25 10.61
CA GLY A 49 -12.64 -0.08 10.42
C GLY A 49 -11.95 -1.34 9.92
N VAL A 50 -10.62 -1.37 10.06
CA VAL A 50 -9.75 -2.45 9.60
C VAL A 50 -9.13 -3.18 10.79
N ASP A 51 -9.39 -4.47 10.93
CA ASP A 51 -8.78 -5.28 12.00
C ASP A 51 -7.31 -5.58 11.71
N MET A 52 -6.97 -5.91 10.46
CA MET A 52 -5.60 -6.15 10.04
C MET A 52 -5.34 -5.52 8.66
N GLN A 53 -4.33 -4.69 8.58
CA GLN A 53 -3.84 -4.11 7.34
C GLN A 53 -2.59 -4.85 6.86
N LEU A 54 -2.68 -5.53 5.72
CA LEU A 54 -1.52 -6.10 5.05
C LEU A 54 -0.91 -5.04 4.13
N LEU A 55 0.41 -4.86 4.22
CA LEU A 55 1.18 -3.92 3.42
C LEU A 55 2.42 -4.58 2.80
N GLY A 56 2.72 -4.24 1.57
CA GLY A 56 4.07 -4.32 1.02
C GLY A 56 4.80 -2.99 1.16
N ILE A 57 6.08 -2.94 0.79
CA ILE A 57 6.89 -1.72 0.80
C ILE A 57 7.53 -1.47 -0.57
N GLY A 58 7.45 -0.25 -1.06
CA GLY A 58 8.19 0.18 -2.24
C GLY A 58 9.68 0.38 -1.97
N GLY A 59 10.51 0.36 -3.00
CA GLY A 59 11.96 0.61 -2.87
C GLY A 59 12.30 2.00 -2.33
N ASN A 60 11.40 2.95 -2.43
CA ASN A 60 11.51 4.30 -1.88
C ASN A 60 10.76 4.48 -0.53
N GLY A 61 10.26 3.40 0.05
CA GLY A 61 9.54 3.41 1.33
C GLY A 61 8.05 3.74 1.25
N HIS A 62 7.45 3.76 0.04
CA HIS A 62 5.99 3.93 -0.06
C HIS A 62 5.23 2.72 0.47
N ILE A 63 4.04 2.96 1.01
CA ILE A 63 3.05 1.95 1.41
C ILE A 63 1.70 2.25 0.76
N GLY A 64 1.05 1.22 0.18
CA GLY A 64 0.00 1.45 -0.81
C GLY A 64 0.60 2.23 -1.97
N PHE A 65 -0.08 3.30 -2.43
CA PHE A 65 0.48 4.28 -3.36
C PHE A 65 0.77 5.63 -2.66
N ASN A 66 1.02 5.61 -1.33
CA ASN A 66 1.49 6.81 -0.63
C ASN A 66 2.98 6.98 -0.89
N GLU A 67 3.31 7.72 -1.94
CA GLU A 67 4.68 8.01 -2.39
C GLU A 67 5.36 9.06 -1.49
N PRO A 68 6.72 9.15 -1.50
CA PRO A 68 7.44 10.22 -0.83
C PRO A 68 6.90 11.60 -1.20
N GLY A 69 6.68 12.44 -0.21
CA GLY A 69 6.04 13.75 -0.41
C GLY A 69 6.31 14.74 0.72
N ALA A 70 5.62 15.88 0.67
CA ALA A 70 5.77 16.95 1.66
C ALA A 70 4.95 16.70 2.95
N ALA A 71 3.95 15.83 2.88
CA ALA A 71 3.05 15.52 4.01
C ALA A 71 2.59 14.05 3.95
N PHE A 72 2.12 13.54 5.08
CA PHE A 72 1.40 12.27 5.11
C PHE A 72 -0.06 12.51 4.69
N GLU A 73 -0.48 11.84 3.63
CA GLU A 73 -1.88 11.89 3.19
C GLU A 73 -2.81 11.22 4.20
N LYS A 74 -3.97 11.82 4.40
CA LYS A 74 -4.86 11.40 5.49
C LYS A 74 -5.71 10.19 5.13
N GLU A 75 -6.66 10.36 4.23
CA GLU A 75 -7.71 9.38 3.92
C GLU A 75 -7.49 8.81 2.50
N THR A 76 -8.40 7.97 2.04
CA THR A 76 -8.36 7.49 0.66
C THR A 76 -8.35 8.68 -0.29
N HIS A 77 -7.44 8.64 -1.24
CA HIS A 77 -7.22 9.73 -2.19
C HIS A 77 -6.77 9.19 -3.56
N CYS A 78 -6.89 10.02 -4.57
CA CYS A 78 -6.36 9.76 -5.90
C CYS A 78 -4.91 10.24 -5.96
N VAL A 79 -4.03 9.43 -6.53
CA VAL A 79 -2.62 9.77 -6.71
C VAL A 79 -2.23 9.70 -8.17
N ASP A 80 -1.34 10.59 -8.59
CA ASP A 80 -0.62 10.44 -9.84
C ASP A 80 0.53 9.45 -9.63
N LEU A 81 0.56 8.39 -10.45
CA LEU A 81 1.61 7.38 -10.34
C LEU A 81 2.95 7.91 -10.85
N THR A 82 4.02 7.57 -10.15
CA THR A 82 5.37 7.91 -10.61
C THR A 82 5.72 7.14 -11.88
N GLU A 83 6.65 7.67 -12.69
CA GLU A 83 7.12 6.97 -13.90
C GLU A 83 7.65 5.56 -13.59
N SER A 84 8.31 5.38 -12.46
CA SER A 84 8.83 4.08 -12.02
C SER A 84 7.70 3.10 -11.74
N THR A 85 6.62 3.55 -11.12
CA THR A 85 5.42 2.74 -10.86
C THR A 85 4.69 2.40 -12.17
N ILE A 86 4.54 3.36 -13.08
CA ILE A 86 3.94 3.14 -14.41
C ILE A 86 4.76 2.09 -15.19
N LYS A 87 6.09 2.25 -15.25
CA LYS A 87 6.99 1.30 -15.91
C LYS A 87 6.92 -0.11 -15.29
N ALA A 88 6.86 -0.20 -13.97
CA ALA A 88 6.75 -1.49 -13.27
C ALA A 88 5.43 -2.22 -13.58
N ASN A 89 4.36 -1.48 -13.82
CA ASN A 89 3.03 -2.03 -14.16
C ASN A 89 2.84 -2.27 -15.66
N ALA A 90 3.69 -1.73 -16.55
CA ALA A 90 3.58 -1.87 -18.01
C ALA A 90 3.54 -3.33 -18.48
N ARG A 91 4.14 -4.25 -17.72
CA ARG A 91 4.12 -5.70 -18.00
C ARG A 91 2.73 -6.35 -18.01
N PHE A 92 1.72 -5.67 -17.47
CA PHE A 92 0.34 -6.14 -17.41
C PHE A 92 -0.53 -5.59 -18.55
N PHE A 93 -0.01 -4.70 -19.40
CA PHE A 93 -0.73 -4.01 -20.46
C PHE A 93 -0.07 -4.27 -21.82
N GLU A 94 -0.82 -4.09 -22.89
CA GLU A 94 -0.30 -4.28 -24.26
C GLU A 94 0.68 -3.15 -24.66
N SER A 95 0.46 -1.94 -24.12
CA SER A 95 1.31 -0.79 -24.34
C SER A 95 1.46 0.09 -23.10
N MET A 96 2.54 0.90 -23.07
CA MET A 96 2.77 1.88 -21.99
C MET A 96 1.64 2.93 -21.89
N ASP A 97 1.01 3.25 -23.02
CA ASP A 97 -0.05 4.28 -23.07
C ASP A 97 -1.34 3.81 -22.42
N GLU A 98 -1.55 2.51 -22.32
CA GLU A 98 -2.72 1.90 -21.66
C GLU A 98 -2.57 1.78 -20.15
N VAL A 99 -1.36 1.97 -19.63
CA VAL A 99 -1.14 1.92 -18.18
C VAL A 99 -1.84 3.11 -17.52
N PRO A 100 -2.73 2.89 -16.55
CA PRO A 100 -3.34 3.99 -15.80
C PRO A 100 -2.27 4.89 -15.19
N LYS A 101 -2.47 6.20 -15.29
CA LYS A 101 -1.55 7.20 -14.74
C LYS A 101 -1.93 7.61 -13.32
N GLN A 102 -3.12 7.22 -12.88
CA GLN A 102 -3.66 7.50 -11.55
C GLN A 102 -4.14 6.23 -10.88
N ALA A 103 -4.17 6.24 -9.56
CA ALA A 103 -4.73 5.16 -8.75
C ALA A 103 -5.40 5.73 -7.49
N TYR A 104 -6.37 4.99 -6.95
CA TYR A 104 -6.90 5.25 -5.61
C TYR A 104 -6.10 4.45 -4.59
N THR A 105 -5.78 5.10 -3.47
CA THR A 105 -5.06 4.46 -2.37
C THR A 105 -5.63 4.85 -1.02
N MET A 106 -5.61 3.92 -0.07
CA MET A 106 -5.83 4.25 1.34
C MET A 106 -4.73 5.18 1.83
N GLY A 107 -5.12 6.30 2.42
CA GLY A 107 -4.17 7.24 3.01
C GLY A 107 -3.59 6.75 4.35
N ILE A 108 -2.55 7.41 4.78
CA ILE A 108 -1.80 7.05 6.00
C ILE A 108 -2.68 7.02 7.24
N LYS A 109 -3.64 7.95 7.39
CA LYS A 109 -4.60 7.94 8.51
C LYS A 109 -5.41 6.64 8.56
N ASN A 110 -5.90 6.17 7.40
CA ASN A 110 -6.69 4.95 7.34
C ASN A 110 -5.83 3.71 7.65
N ILE A 111 -4.59 3.68 7.14
CA ILE A 111 -3.63 2.62 7.42
C ILE A 111 -3.32 2.58 8.92
N MET A 112 -2.96 3.72 9.51
CA MET A 112 -2.59 3.82 10.94
C MET A 112 -3.78 3.61 11.89
N ALA A 113 -5.02 3.69 11.40
CA ALA A 113 -6.22 3.39 12.17
C ALA A 113 -6.55 1.88 12.24
N ALA A 114 -5.85 1.05 11.50
CA ALA A 114 -5.99 -0.40 11.60
C ALA A 114 -5.59 -0.88 13.01
N LYS A 115 -6.22 -1.96 13.51
CA LYS A 115 -5.86 -2.50 14.83
C LYS A 115 -4.49 -3.18 14.82
N LYS A 116 -4.13 -3.79 13.68
CA LYS A 116 -2.85 -4.46 13.45
C LYS A 116 -2.34 -4.14 12.07
N ILE A 117 -1.04 -4.01 11.93
CA ILE A 117 -0.37 -3.89 10.62
C ILE A 117 0.61 -5.05 10.44
N LEU A 118 0.53 -5.69 9.28
CA LEU A 118 1.50 -6.67 8.82
C LEU A 118 2.22 -6.11 7.60
N LEU A 119 3.49 -5.73 7.78
CA LEU A 119 4.36 -5.26 6.71
C LEU A 119 5.18 -6.42 6.16
N MET A 120 5.14 -6.64 4.85
CA MET A 120 5.94 -7.68 4.18
C MET A 120 6.99 -7.04 3.26
N ALA A 121 8.23 -7.53 3.35
CA ALA A 121 9.33 -7.08 2.50
C ALA A 121 10.19 -8.27 2.06
N THR A 122 10.48 -8.37 0.76
CA THR A 122 11.31 -9.45 0.20
C THR A 122 12.31 -8.92 -0.83
N GLY A 123 13.53 -9.47 -0.76
CA GLY A 123 14.62 -9.18 -1.68
C GLY A 123 15.45 -7.93 -1.32
N THR A 124 16.69 -7.93 -1.79
CA THR A 124 17.69 -6.88 -1.52
C THR A 124 17.26 -5.48 -1.92
N SER A 125 16.39 -5.35 -2.95
CA SER A 125 15.84 -4.06 -3.39
C SER A 125 14.97 -3.35 -2.32
N LYS A 126 14.61 -4.04 -1.25
CA LYS A 126 13.82 -3.51 -0.12
C LYS A 126 14.68 -3.18 1.11
N ALA A 127 15.95 -3.57 1.14
CA ALA A 127 16.79 -3.47 2.31
C ALA A 127 16.94 -2.02 2.82
N GLU A 128 17.22 -1.08 1.93
CA GLU A 128 17.35 0.34 2.30
C GLU A 128 16.02 0.95 2.74
N ALA A 129 14.94 0.69 1.99
CA ALA A 129 13.61 1.17 2.33
C ALA A 129 13.15 0.63 3.68
N LEU A 130 13.37 -0.65 3.95
CA LEU A 130 13.01 -1.29 5.22
C LEU A 130 13.82 -0.70 6.38
N TYR A 131 15.14 -0.54 6.21
CA TYR A 131 15.99 0.10 7.21
C TYR A 131 15.53 1.53 7.53
N ASN A 132 15.33 2.36 6.50
CA ASN A 132 14.91 3.75 6.67
C ASN A 132 13.51 3.84 7.31
N SER A 133 12.63 2.88 7.04
CA SER A 133 11.28 2.84 7.60
C SER A 133 11.25 2.45 9.07
N LEU A 134 12.17 1.58 9.54
CA LEU A 134 12.14 1.06 10.92
C LEU A 134 13.12 1.77 11.86
N TYR A 135 14.22 2.32 11.33
CA TYR A 135 15.32 2.91 12.12
C TYR A 135 15.67 4.33 11.71
N GLY A 136 15.14 4.81 10.58
CA GLY A 136 15.31 6.19 10.13
C GLY A 136 14.37 7.17 10.83
N PRO A 137 14.47 8.47 10.51
CA PRO A 137 13.55 9.47 11.03
C PRO A 137 12.14 9.25 10.46
N ILE A 138 11.11 9.55 11.27
CA ILE A 138 9.72 9.54 10.81
C ILE A 138 9.51 10.77 9.94
N THR A 139 9.28 10.54 8.65
CA THR A 139 9.17 11.60 7.66
C THR A 139 8.28 11.18 6.47
N PRO A 140 7.51 12.10 5.87
CA PRO A 140 6.76 11.82 4.65
C PRO A 140 7.64 11.47 3.45
N ASN A 141 8.94 11.78 3.48
CA ASN A 141 9.89 11.36 2.44
C ASN A 141 10.17 9.84 2.46
N VAL A 142 9.81 9.17 3.56
CA VAL A 142 9.80 7.70 3.69
C VAL A 142 8.45 7.32 4.31
N PRO A 143 7.38 7.21 3.53
CA PRO A 143 6.02 7.07 4.06
C PRO A 143 5.85 5.93 5.07
N ALA A 144 6.52 4.79 4.85
CA ALA A 144 6.48 3.66 5.78
C ALA A 144 7.12 3.96 7.14
N SER A 145 7.91 5.05 7.28
CA SER A 145 8.51 5.43 8.56
C SER A 145 7.48 5.75 9.65
N ILE A 146 6.27 6.16 9.27
CA ILE A 146 5.17 6.42 10.20
C ILE A 146 4.76 5.16 10.96
N LEU A 147 5.01 3.97 10.40
CA LEU A 147 4.67 2.69 11.02
C LEU A 147 5.40 2.46 12.35
N GLN A 148 6.52 3.16 12.61
CA GLN A 148 7.20 3.17 13.91
C GLN A 148 6.29 3.64 15.05
N LEU A 149 5.25 4.40 14.76
CA LEU A 149 4.28 4.89 15.76
C LEU A 149 3.07 3.95 15.93
N HIS A 150 2.96 2.89 15.15
CA HIS A 150 1.83 1.98 15.26
C HIS A 150 2.00 1.03 16.45
N PRO A 151 0.98 0.87 17.33
CA PRO A 151 1.12 0.06 18.55
C PRO A 151 1.22 -1.45 18.31
N ASP A 152 0.75 -1.94 17.16
CA ASP A 152 0.75 -3.37 16.81
C ASP A 152 1.21 -3.55 15.35
N LEU A 153 2.52 -3.37 15.14
CA LEU A 153 3.19 -3.59 13.86
C LEU A 153 3.95 -4.92 13.90
N THR A 154 3.66 -5.80 12.96
CA THR A 154 4.45 -6.99 12.67
C THR A 154 5.15 -6.82 11.33
N VAL A 155 6.47 -7.04 11.29
CA VAL A 155 7.27 -7.03 10.06
C VAL A 155 7.70 -8.45 9.73
N VAL A 156 7.40 -8.90 8.50
CA VAL A 156 7.87 -10.17 7.95
C VAL A 156 8.77 -9.86 6.76
N ALA A 157 10.03 -10.22 6.89
CA ALA A 157 11.03 -9.95 5.86
C ALA A 157 11.95 -11.15 5.67
N ASP A 158 12.41 -11.36 4.42
CA ASP A 158 13.44 -12.35 4.14
C ASP A 158 14.85 -11.81 4.48
N GLU A 159 15.83 -12.70 4.45
CA GLU A 159 17.23 -12.38 4.77
C GLU A 159 17.79 -11.26 3.87
N ASP A 160 17.39 -11.23 2.61
CA ASP A 160 17.83 -10.24 1.63
C ASP A 160 17.28 -8.85 1.96
N ALA A 161 16.02 -8.75 2.32
CA ALA A 161 15.42 -7.48 2.76
C ALA A 161 15.97 -7.01 4.11
N LEU A 162 16.45 -7.93 4.98
CA LEU A 162 17.06 -7.63 6.26
C LEU A 162 18.57 -7.33 6.17
N SER A 163 19.20 -7.49 5.01
CA SER A 163 20.65 -7.43 4.83
C SER A 163 21.28 -6.16 5.40
N LEU A 164 20.74 -4.99 5.12
CA LEU A 164 21.27 -3.70 5.64
C LEU A 164 21.08 -3.55 7.15
N ILE A 165 19.98 -4.04 7.71
CA ILE A 165 19.71 -4.00 9.15
C ILE A 165 20.72 -4.88 9.89
N ARG A 166 21.01 -6.06 9.33
CA ARG A 166 22.06 -6.97 9.87
C ARG A 166 23.45 -6.38 9.76
N GLU A 167 23.80 -5.80 8.59
CA GLU A 167 25.10 -5.13 8.40
C GLU A 167 25.35 -4.04 9.45
N LYS A 168 24.30 -3.36 9.89
CA LYS A 168 24.37 -2.34 10.94
C LYS A 168 24.31 -2.89 12.36
N GLY A 169 24.21 -4.21 12.53
CA GLY A 169 24.17 -4.85 13.85
C GLY A 169 22.91 -4.57 14.67
N LEU A 170 21.78 -4.38 14.00
CA LEU A 170 20.48 -4.06 14.61
C LEU A 170 19.54 -5.28 14.73
N LEU A 171 19.99 -6.45 14.28
CA LEU A 171 19.37 -7.78 14.46
C LEU A 171 20.41 -8.77 14.96
#